data_2ce6eb88c124eb0a6b782811d2bec000
#
_entry.id   2ce6eb88c124eb0a6b782811d2bec000
#
_cell.length_a   1.000
_cell.length_b   1.000
_cell.length_c   1.000
_cell.angle_alpha   90.00
_cell.angle_beta   90.00
_cell.angle_gamma   90.00
#
_symmetry.space_group_name_H-M   'P 1'
#
loop_
_entity.id
_entity.type
_entity.pdbx_description
1 polymer ?
#
loop_
_entity_poly.entity_id
_entity_poly.type
_entity_poly.pdbx_seq_one_letter_code
_entity_poly.pdbx_strand_id
1 'polypeptide(L)'
;MIKQPNIILIVLDTLRKDFISVYNRNINTKNINMVANDAVIYNKAVAPSSWTIPSHASLFTGTYPSEHKIHEDKNVKDINLHFSMNSVKYNTIAGILNQKGYNTLGISGNINITPGSGFDRGFNQFYYSKNVYYNIMKSYLFKSHPSIVNSSDIRSIKDKIKILRMLYKDQGISGLIRLYDLSTLFHNKFDGFYYDKGGYTTIDIIENSSFKSPFFLFLNLIEMHEPYISKDPSGSDFGLKTLLGYYNPSLNVKNRIKTEYYKRTIISDYYIGKIINFLKCNHIYDDSMIIITSDHGQELYENGFYGHGIFLTDELINIPLIVKYPGNPHMIKDDLISLIDLKNLILDGSVSFNSGNEAVFSEAYGINTDISYIENYGDFKEKGENIDIRRKAIFTKDYKMVINQYEKVEELKYMGKNIDISCHSEIMNELKDKLDIFIGNEKFYSWFLIDFLMFSRFFLTLLR
;
A
#
# COMPACT_ATOMS: atom_id res chain seq x y z
N MET A 1 35.74 -4.58 -4.05
CA MET A 1 34.50 -3.90 -3.62
C MET A 1 33.37 -4.90 -3.74
N ILE A 2 32.59 -5.12 -2.69
CA ILE A 2 31.41 -5.98 -2.74
C ILE A 2 30.42 -5.26 -3.67
N LYS A 3 29.96 -5.95 -4.72
CA LYS A 3 29.00 -5.41 -5.68
C LYS A 3 27.70 -5.13 -4.95
N GLN A 4 27.25 -3.89 -4.97
CA GLN A 4 25.94 -3.53 -4.40
C GLN A 4 24.82 -4.25 -5.18
N PRO A 5 23.90 -4.97 -4.51
CA PRO A 5 22.81 -5.66 -5.22
C PRO A 5 21.83 -4.68 -5.82
N ASN A 6 21.15 -5.07 -6.89
CA ASN A 6 19.93 -4.36 -7.29
C ASN A 6 18.83 -4.63 -6.27
N ILE A 7 17.93 -3.69 -6.08
CA ILE A 7 16.85 -3.79 -5.09
C ILE A 7 15.51 -3.60 -5.80
N ILE A 8 14.63 -4.59 -5.68
CA ILE A 8 13.28 -4.56 -6.23
C ILE A 8 12.29 -4.72 -5.06
N LEU A 9 11.53 -3.67 -4.78
CA LEU A 9 10.48 -3.64 -3.77
C LEU A 9 9.12 -3.67 -4.45
N ILE A 10 8.38 -4.76 -4.26
CA ILE A 10 7.05 -4.99 -4.83
C ILE A 10 6.03 -4.97 -3.70
N VAL A 11 5.19 -3.95 -3.69
CA VAL A 11 4.07 -3.80 -2.78
C VAL A 11 2.79 -4.15 -3.52
N LEU A 12 2.10 -5.17 -3.04
CA LEU A 12 0.77 -5.59 -3.53
C LEU A 12 -0.27 -4.96 -2.60
N ASP A 13 -0.85 -3.84 -3.05
CA ASP A 13 -1.81 -3.05 -2.30
C ASP A 13 -3.00 -3.89 -1.83
N THR A 14 -3.34 -3.83 -0.55
CA THR A 14 -4.39 -4.60 0.12
C THR A 14 -4.22 -6.13 0.14
N LEU A 15 -3.05 -6.69 -0.19
CA LEU A 15 -2.86 -8.14 -0.20
C LEU A 15 -2.82 -8.71 1.21
N ARG A 16 -3.76 -9.58 1.52
CA ARG A 16 -3.80 -10.35 2.77
C ARG A 16 -2.79 -11.51 2.74
N LYS A 17 -2.15 -11.72 3.88
CA LYS A 17 -1.19 -12.80 4.08
C LYS A 17 -1.80 -14.19 3.87
N ASP A 18 -3.03 -14.40 4.34
CA ASP A 18 -3.75 -15.68 4.25
C ASP A 18 -4.29 -15.98 2.84
N PHE A 19 -4.10 -15.06 1.86
CA PHE A 19 -4.46 -15.27 0.46
C PHE A 19 -3.26 -15.61 -0.44
N ILE A 20 -2.11 -15.97 0.12
CA ILE A 20 -0.97 -16.51 -0.66
C ILE A 20 -0.52 -17.87 -0.17
N SER A 21 -0.09 -18.73 -1.10
CA SER A 21 0.22 -20.15 -0.83
C SER A 21 1.37 -20.37 0.16
N VAL A 22 2.26 -19.41 0.30
CA VAL A 22 3.39 -19.43 1.25
C VAL A 22 2.90 -19.57 2.69
N TYR A 23 1.78 -18.93 3.03
CA TYR A 23 1.20 -18.94 4.37
C TYR A 23 -0.11 -19.75 4.46
N ASN A 24 -0.76 -20.02 3.33
CA ASN A 24 -2.02 -20.79 3.27
C ASN A 24 -2.02 -21.77 2.09
N ARG A 25 -1.84 -23.04 2.38
CA ARG A 25 -1.76 -24.12 1.36
C ARG A 25 -3.02 -24.31 0.52
N ASN A 26 -4.15 -23.74 0.95
CA ASN A 26 -5.40 -23.81 0.18
C ASN A 26 -5.45 -22.79 -0.97
N ILE A 27 -4.50 -21.87 -1.03
CA ILE A 27 -4.36 -20.85 -2.07
C ILE A 27 -3.28 -21.30 -3.07
N ASN A 28 -3.42 -20.89 -4.33
CA ASN A 28 -2.47 -21.29 -5.37
C ASN A 28 -1.82 -20.06 -6.05
N THR A 29 -0.79 -19.51 -5.43
CA THR A 29 0.04 -18.44 -5.98
C THR A 29 1.42 -18.97 -6.37
N LYS A 30 1.49 -19.59 -7.57
CA LYS A 30 2.67 -20.35 -8.04
C LYS A 30 3.91 -19.49 -8.18
N ASN A 31 3.76 -18.25 -8.67
CA ASN A 31 4.89 -17.38 -8.98
C ASN A 31 5.49 -16.78 -7.70
N ILE A 32 4.64 -16.37 -6.75
CA ILE A 32 5.09 -15.93 -5.43
C ILE A 32 5.79 -17.09 -4.71
N ASN A 33 5.24 -18.30 -4.83
CA ASN A 33 5.83 -19.50 -4.22
C ASN A 33 7.20 -19.82 -4.82
N MET A 34 7.36 -19.63 -6.13
CA MET A 34 8.66 -19.80 -6.80
C MET A 34 9.73 -18.85 -6.22
N VAL A 35 9.38 -17.58 -5.96
CA VAL A 35 10.29 -16.64 -5.31
C VAL A 35 10.56 -17.03 -3.87
N ALA A 36 9.53 -17.47 -3.14
CA ALA A 36 9.64 -17.87 -1.74
C ALA A 36 10.60 -19.04 -1.51
N ASN A 37 10.73 -19.96 -2.49
CA ASN A 37 11.69 -21.07 -2.42
C ASN A 37 13.17 -20.58 -2.41
N ASP A 38 13.43 -19.37 -2.90
CA ASP A 38 14.75 -18.74 -2.97
C ASP A 38 14.86 -17.58 -1.95
N ALA A 39 14.00 -17.52 -0.93
CA ALA A 39 13.82 -16.34 -0.10
C ALA A 39 13.74 -16.61 1.39
N VAL A 40 13.96 -15.56 2.17
CA VAL A 40 13.62 -15.50 3.59
C VAL A 40 12.15 -15.11 3.73
N ILE A 41 11.37 -15.93 4.43
CA ILE A 41 9.95 -15.74 4.69
C ILE A 41 9.79 -15.29 6.13
N TYR A 42 9.16 -14.12 6.35
CA TYR A 42 8.86 -13.61 7.67
C TYR A 42 7.43 -13.96 8.07
N ASN A 43 7.29 -14.68 9.19
CA ASN A 43 5.98 -15.12 9.67
C ASN A 43 5.21 -14.04 10.44
N LYS A 44 5.89 -13.01 10.96
CA LYS A 44 5.28 -11.99 11.83
C LYS A 44 5.56 -10.59 11.31
N ALA A 45 5.11 -10.28 10.10
CA ALA A 45 5.22 -8.96 9.53
C ALA A 45 3.93 -8.17 9.74
N VAL A 46 4.06 -6.93 10.24
CA VAL A 46 2.93 -6.06 10.63
C VAL A 46 2.98 -4.74 9.86
N ALA A 47 1.83 -4.33 9.31
CA ALA A 47 1.65 -3.02 8.70
C ALA A 47 1.54 -1.94 9.79
N PRO A 48 2.20 -0.79 9.64
CA PRO A 48 2.14 0.31 10.62
C PRO A 48 0.81 1.06 10.60
N SER A 49 -0.02 0.84 9.58
CA SER A 49 -1.39 1.35 9.48
C SER A 49 -2.24 0.43 8.62
N SER A 50 -3.55 0.58 8.71
CA SER A 50 -4.53 -0.24 7.99
C SER A 50 -4.99 0.36 6.65
N TRP A 51 -4.26 1.34 6.08
CA TRP A 51 -4.53 1.89 4.75
C TRP A 51 -3.30 2.51 4.09
N THR A 52 -3.42 2.77 2.79
CA THR A 52 -2.31 3.01 1.86
C THR A 52 -1.39 4.16 2.22
N ILE A 53 -1.94 5.37 2.45
CA ILE A 53 -1.11 6.59 2.56
C ILE A 53 -0.18 6.53 3.77
N PRO A 54 -0.66 6.34 5.02
CA PRO A 54 0.23 6.29 6.18
C PRO A 54 1.17 5.08 6.14
N SER A 55 0.70 3.94 5.62
CA SER A 55 1.53 2.73 5.55
C SER A 55 2.69 2.88 4.55
N HIS A 56 2.45 3.48 3.37
CA HIS A 56 3.53 3.79 2.43
C HIS A 56 4.47 4.90 2.95
N ALA A 57 3.93 5.91 3.64
CA ALA A 57 4.77 6.93 4.28
C ALA A 57 5.71 6.30 5.31
N SER A 58 5.19 5.39 6.13
CA SER A 58 5.96 4.61 7.09
C SER A 58 7.01 3.72 6.42
N LEU A 59 6.63 3.01 5.36
CA LEU A 59 7.53 2.17 4.56
C LEU A 59 8.71 2.99 4.01
N PHE A 60 8.44 4.18 3.45
CA PHE A 60 9.48 5.00 2.84
C PHE A 60 10.37 5.72 3.84
N THR A 61 9.84 6.12 4.98
CA THR A 61 10.58 6.89 5.99
C THR A 61 11.22 6.03 7.07
N GLY A 62 10.69 4.83 7.32
CA GLY A 62 11.08 3.98 8.45
C GLY A 62 10.60 4.55 9.80
N THR A 63 9.44 5.23 9.82
CA THR A 63 8.84 5.83 11.02
C THR A 63 7.33 5.55 11.06
N TYR A 64 6.74 5.60 12.25
CA TYR A 64 5.31 5.38 12.42
C TYR A 64 4.45 6.59 12.01
N PRO A 65 3.14 6.40 11.74
CA PRO A 65 2.22 7.50 11.41
C PRO A 65 2.23 8.63 12.43
N SER A 66 2.30 8.31 13.71
CA SER A 66 2.44 9.27 14.80
C SER A 66 3.70 10.13 14.73
N GLU A 67 4.78 9.65 14.10
CA GLU A 67 6.04 10.37 13.96
C GLU A 67 6.07 11.22 12.69
N HIS A 68 5.75 10.63 11.52
CA HIS A 68 5.77 11.37 10.24
C HIS A 68 4.53 12.24 10.01
N LYS A 69 3.47 12.07 10.80
CA LYS A 69 2.21 12.85 10.78
C LYS A 69 1.41 12.76 9.48
N ILE A 70 1.65 11.73 8.66
CA ILE A 70 0.86 11.45 7.47
C ILE A 70 -0.23 10.44 7.86
N HIS A 71 -1.35 10.94 8.30
CA HIS A 71 -2.53 10.20 8.70
C HIS A 71 -3.75 11.14 8.69
N GLU A 72 -4.95 10.62 8.92
CA GLU A 72 -6.20 11.39 8.96
C GLU A 72 -6.14 12.48 10.02
N ASP A 73 -6.46 13.71 9.64
CA ASP A 73 -6.67 14.82 10.57
C ASP A 73 -8.05 15.43 10.36
N LYS A 74 -8.92 15.26 11.37
CA LYS A 74 -10.31 15.73 11.34
C LYS A 74 -10.45 17.26 11.30
N ASN A 75 -9.40 17.99 11.63
CA ASN A 75 -9.42 19.46 11.64
C ASN A 75 -9.24 20.07 10.28
N VAL A 76 -8.99 19.25 9.25
CA VAL A 76 -8.67 19.77 7.93
C VAL A 76 -9.57 19.19 6.85
N LYS A 77 -10.28 20.09 6.20
CA LYS A 77 -11.26 19.80 5.14
C LYS A 77 -10.64 19.44 3.80
N ASP A 78 -9.35 19.69 3.60
CA ASP A 78 -8.67 19.43 2.33
C ASP A 78 -7.70 18.25 2.47
N ILE A 79 -8.21 17.06 2.12
CA ILE A 79 -7.49 15.80 2.14
C ILE A 79 -6.16 15.86 1.38
N ASN A 80 -6.08 16.65 0.29
CA ASN A 80 -4.90 16.70 -0.57
C ASN A 80 -3.70 17.41 0.06
N LEU A 81 -3.90 18.30 1.02
CA LEU A 81 -2.82 19.08 1.66
C LEU A 81 -2.16 18.35 2.84
N HIS A 82 -2.89 17.44 3.50
CA HIS A 82 -2.42 16.74 4.70
C HIS A 82 -1.57 15.51 4.42
N PHE A 83 -1.80 14.85 3.29
CA PHE A 83 -1.13 13.61 2.93
C PHE A 83 0.09 13.83 2.04
N SER A 84 0.78 14.97 2.20
CA SER A 84 1.95 15.27 1.39
C SER A 84 3.25 14.85 2.06
N MET A 85 3.94 13.88 1.47
CA MET A 85 5.30 13.50 1.83
C MET A 85 6.31 14.66 1.76
N ASN A 86 5.96 15.77 1.08
CA ASN A 86 6.81 16.97 1.01
C ASN A 86 6.97 17.65 2.37
N SER A 87 6.02 17.52 3.29
CA SER A 87 6.11 18.04 4.65
C SER A 87 6.94 17.17 5.60
N VAL A 88 7.25 15.95 5.20
CA VAL A 88 7.96 14.97 6.04
C VAL A 88 9.45 15.28 6.07
N LYS A 89 10.02 15.42 7.27
CA LYS A 89 11.44 15.74 7.48
C LYS A 89 12.39 14.56 7.28
N TYR A 90 11.86 13.34 7.34
CA TYR A 90 12.66 12.11 7.23
C TYR A 90 13.11 11.83 5.80
N ASN A 91 14.32 11.31 5.66
CA ASN A 91 14.81 10.84 4.36
C ASN A 91 14.08 9.54 3.96
N THR A 92 13.64 9.49 2.70
CA THR A 92 13.03 8.29 2.13
C THR A 92 14.08 7.25 1.75
N ILE A 93 13.67 5.97 1.69
CA ILE A 93 14.54 4.88 1.17
C ILE A 93 15.09 5.26 -0.21
N ALA A 94 14.23 5.74 -1.12
CA ALA A 94 14.63 6.13 -2.46
C ALA A 94 15.67 7.26 -2.42
N GLY A 95 15.49 8.28 -1.56
CA GLY A 95 16.44 9.38 -1.41
C GLY A 95 17.81 8.93 -0.89
N ILE A 96 17.84 8.02 0.09
CA ILE A 96 19.09 7.47 0.62
C ILE A 96 19.81 6.62 -0.42
N LEU A 97 19.07 5.76 -1.14
CA LEU A 97 19.65 4.91 -2.19
C LEU A 97 20.16 5.74 -3.38
N ASN A 98 19.42 6.78 -3.77
CA ASN A 98 19.87 7.72 -4.79
C ASN A 98 21.20 8.39 -4.39
N GLN A 99 21.33 8.88 -3.15
CA GLN A 99 22.58 9.44 -2.61
C GLN A 99 23.72 8.41 -2.55
N LYS A 100 23.41 7.12 -2.44
CA LYS A 100 24.38 6.01 -2.54
C LYS A 100 24.72 5.61 -3.99
N GLY A 101 24.19 6.31 -4.98
CA GLY A 101 24.48 6.09 -6.41
C GLY A 101 23.58 5.06 -7.10
N TYR A 102 22.48 4.65 -6.48
CA TYR A 102 21.47 3.81 -7.14
C TYR A 102 20.67 4.61 -8.17
N ASN A 103 20.40 4.00 -9.31
CA ASN A 103 19.36 4.47 -10.22
C ASN A 103 18.00 4.12 -9.64
N THR A 104 17.16 5.12 -9.33
CA THR A 104 15.90 4.92 -8.62
C THR A 104 14.71 5.12 -9.54
N LEU A 105 13.90 4.07 -9.71
CA LEU A 105 12.67 4.05 -10.50
C LEU A 105 11.48 3.63 -9.64
N GLY A 106 10.42 4.44 -9.62
CA GLY A 106 9.15 4.12 -9.01
C GLY A 106 8.04 3.95 -10.04
N ILE A 107 7.18 2.95 -9.86
CA ILE A 107 5.98 2.73 -10.67
C ILE A 107 4.82 2.42 -9.71
N SER A 108 3.80 3.27 -9.69
CA SER A 108 2.64 3.10 -8.83
C SER A 108 1.32 3.09 -9.61
N GLY A 109 0.51 2.06 -9.43
CA GLY A 109 -0.87 2.01 -9.88
C GLY A 109 -1.84 2.80 -9.00
N ASN A 110 -1.44 3.14 -7.76
CA ASN A 110 -2.32 3.79 -6.80
C ASN A 110 -2.46 5.30 -7.07
N ILE A 111 -3.69 5.80 -7.00
CA ILE A 111 -4.02 7.21 -7.24
C ILE A 111 -3.50 8.14 -6.15
N ASN A 112 -3.20 7.61 -4.98
CA ASN A 112 -2.72 8.36 -3.81
C ASN A 112 -1.18 8.38 -3.74
N ILE A 113 -0.49 7.40 -4.33
CA ILE A 113 0.97 7.29 -4.35
C ILE A 113 1.51 7.95 -5.62
N THR A 114 1.62 9.26 -5.58
CA THR A 114 1.89 10.11 -6.75
C THR A 114 2.92 11.20 -6.46
N PRO A 115 3.49 11.85 -7.50
CA PRO A 115 4.30 13.04 -7.32
C PRO A 115 3.54 14.19 -6.65
N GLY A 116 2.24 14.32 -6.90
CA GLY A 116 1.41 15.35 -6.27
C GLY A 116 1.35 15.22 -4.75
N SER A 117 1.39 14.00 -4.23
CA SER A 117 1.49 13.69 -2.80
C SER A 117 2.93 13.52 -2.31
N GLY A 118 3.94 13.76 -3.15
CA GLY A 118 5.37 13.75 -2.80
C GLY A 118 5.98 12.37 -2.61
N PHE A 119 5.32 11.30 -3.06
CA PHE A 119 5.87 9.94 -2.99
C PHE A 119 6.97 9.66 -4.03
N ASP A 120 7.17 10.54 -5.01
CA ASP A 120 8.30 10.51 -5.94
C ASP A 120 9.62 10.99 -5.34
N ARG A 121 9.61 11.48 -4.11
CA ARG A 121 10.78 12.08 -3.45
C ARG A 121 11.93 11.10 -3.31
N GLY A 122 13.02 11.39 -4.02
CA GLY A 122 14.24 10.57 -4.06
C GLY A 122 14.31 9.62 -5.25
N PHE A 123 13.28 9.53 -6.09
CA PHE A 123 13.34 8.78 -7.34
C PHE A 123 13.88 9.64 -8.48
N ASN A 124 14.70 9.04 -9.35
CA ASN A 124 15.15 9.66 -10.61
C ASN A 124 14.00 9.71 -11.63
N GLN A 125 13.14 8.67 -11.62
CA GLN A 125 11.96 8.57 -12.46
C GLN A 125 10.81 7.97 -11.65
N PHE A 126 9.61 8.52 -11.83
CA PHE A 126 8.40 8.02 -11.16
C PHE A 126 7.21 8.04 -12.11
N TYR A 127 6.65 6.84 -12.36
CA TYR A 127 5.44 6.64 -13.14
C TYR A 127 4.26 6.39 -12.19
N TYR A 128 3.12 7.01 -12.45
CA TYR A 128 1.94 6.86 -11.60
C TYR A 128 0.66 6.69 -12.43
N SER A 129 -0.45 6.36 -11.81
CA SER A 129 -1.69 5.92 -12.42
C SER A 129 -2.17 6.77 -13.61
N LYS A 130 -2.09 8.11 -13.55
CA LYS A 130 -2.44 8.98 -14.71
C LYS A 130 -1.51 8.78 -15.91
N ASN A 131 -0.22 8.57 -15.66
CA ASN A 131 0.77 8.33 -16.71
C ASN A 131 0.67 6.91 -17.26
N VAL A 132 0.24 5.98 -16.43
CA VAL A 132 0.05 4.58 -16.76
C VAL A 132 -0.95 4.44 -17.90
N TYR A 133 -2.14 4.99 -17.80
CA TYR A 133 -3.12 4.99 -18.88
C TYR A 133 -2.70 5.85 -20.09
N TYR A 134 -2.09 7.00 -19.82
CA TYR A 134 -1.70 7.95 -20.86
C TYR A 134 -0.45 7.48 -21.61
N ASN A 135 0.52 6.88 -20.95
CA ASN A 135 1.80 6.49 -21.54
C ASN A 135 1.70 5.27 -22.44
N ILE A 136 0.80 4.33 -22.22
CA ILE A 136 0.61 3.24 -23.20
C ILE A 136 0.01 3.77 -24.50
N MET A 137 -1.04 4.54 -24.41
CA MET A 137 -1.59 5.20 -25.60
C MET A 137 -0.55 6.09 -26.26
N LYS A 138 0.24 6.80 -25.46
CA LYS A 138 1.29 7.69 -25.92
C LYS A 138 2.51 6.95 -26.49
N SER A 139 3.01 5.88 -25.88
CA SER A 139 4.14 5.12 -26.39
C SER A 139 3.79 4.37 -27.69
N TYR A 140 2.59 3.82 -27.75
CA TYR A 140 2.09 3.21 -28.99
C TYR A 140 1.92 4.24 -30.11
N LEU A 141 1.30 5.38 -29.82
CA LEU A 141 1.12 6.49 -30.76
C LEU A 141 2.47 7.17 -31.08
N PHE A 142 3.41 7.25 -30.13
CA PHE A 142 4.72 7.86 -30.31
C PHE A 142 5.62 7.04 -31.24
N LYS A 143 5.67 5.71 -31.05
CA LYS A 143 6.41 4.81 -31.96
C LYS A 143 5.84 4.84 -33.38
N SER A 144 4.51 5.02 -33.50
CA SER A 144 3.81 5.03 -34.78
C SER A 144 3.71 6.42 -35.40
N HIS A 145 3.58 7.49 -34.60
CA HIS A 145 3.32 8.87 -35.08
C HIS A 145 3.87 9.94 -34.14
N PRO A 146 5.18 10.24 -34.23
CA PRO A 146 5.85 11.22 -33.34
C PRO A 146 5.22 12.62 -33.36
N SER A 147 4.56 13.00 -34.48
CA SER A 147 3.93 14.32 -34.67
C SER A 147 2.62 14.53 -33.89
N ILE A 148 1.96 13.47 -33.39
CA ILE A 148 0.69 13.58 -32.64
C ILE A 148 0.93 13.93 -31.17
N VAL A 149 2.10 13.64 -30.66
CA VAL A 149 2.39 13.64 -29.21
C VAL A 149 2.73 15.00 -28.64
N ASN A 150 2.98 15.99 -29.50
CA ASN A 150 3.21 17.37 -29.05
C ASN A 150 1.92 18.14 -28.69
N SER A 151 0.73 17.55 -28.86
CA SER A 151 -0.51 18.12 -28.38
C SER A 151 -0.83 17.57 -26.99
N SER A 152 -0.64 18.37 -25.99
CA SER A 152 -0.76 18.04 -24.56
C SER A 152 -2.17 17.59 -24.09
N ASP A 153 -3.17 17.52 -24.95
CA ASP A 153 -4.55 17.26 -24.55
C ASP A 153 -5.37 16.51 -25.58
N ILE A 154 -5.40 15.16 -25.48
CA ILE A 154 -6.42 14.34 -26.18
C ILE A 154 -7.71 14.39 -25.32
N ARG A 155 -8.34 15.54 -25.23
CA ARG A 155 -9.57 15.72 -24.43
C ARG A 155 -10.84 15.68 -25.24
N SER A 156 -10.78 16.01 -26.52
CA SER A 156 -11.98 16.10 -27.36
C SER A 156 -12.28 14.85 -28.17
N ILE A 157 -13.56 14.59 -28.45
CA ILE A 157 -13.99 13.54 -29.36
C ILE A 157 -13.36 13.74 -30.75
N LYS A 158 -13.13 14.98 -31.18
CA LYS A 158 -12.47 15.31 -32.43
C LYS A 158 -11.02 14.82 -32.50
N ASP A 159 -10.27 14.92 -31.40
CA ASP A 159 -8.89 14.43 -31.33
C ASP A 159 -8.85 12.90 -31.38
N LYS A 160 -9.77 12.23 -30.71
CA LYS A 160 -9.91 10.76 -30.76
C LYS A 160 -10.21 10.28 -32.20
N ILE A 161 -11.12 10.94 -32.90
CA ILE A 161 -11.44 10.63 -34.31
C ILE A 161 -10.24 10.90 -35.22
N LYS A 162 -9.50 11.98 -35.01
CA LYS A 162 -8.28 12.29 -35.76
C LYS A 162 -7.23 11.19 -35.60
N ILE A 163 -7.02 10.72 -34.38
CA ILE A 163 -6.08 9.62 -34.07
C ILE A 163 -6.50 8.33 -34.78
N LEU A 164 -7.78 7.95 -34.70
CA LEU A 164 -8.31 6.76 -35.39
C LEU A 164 -8.09 6.83 -36.90
N ARG A 165 -8.34 7.98 -37.53
CA ARG A 165 -8.12 8.19 -38.97
C ARG A 165 -6.64 8.10 -39.35
N MET A 166 -5.77 8.61 -38.50
CA MET A 166 -4.30 8.55 -38.74
C MET A 166 -3.79 7.12 -38.61
N LEU A 167 -4.20 6.37 -37.58
CA LEU A 167 -3.84 4.97 -37.38
C LEU A 167 -4.33 4.10 -38.55
N TYR A 168 -5.56 4.35 -39.02
CA TYR A 168 -6.11 3.65 -40.18
C TYR A 168 -5.32 3.96 -41.47
N LYS A 169 -4.96 5.23 -41.67
CA LYS A 169 -4.18 5.65 -42.85
C LYS A 169 -2.78 5.03 -42.89
N ASP A 170 -2.17 4.81 -41.72
CA ASP A 170 -0.76 4.38 -41.59
C ASP A 170 -0.59 2.86 -41.50
N GLN A 171 -1.49 2.21 -40.76
CA GLN A 171 -1.39 0.78 -40.45
C GLN A 171 -2.64 -0.02 -40.91
N GLY A 172 -3.59 0.65 -41.58
CA GLY A 172 -4.82 0.02 -42.01
C GLY A 172 -5.66 -0.53 -40.87
N ILE A 173 -6.42 -1.58 -41.14
CA ILE A 173 -7.26 -2.27 -40.17
C ILE A 173 -6.43 -2.86 -39.01
N SER A 174 -5.20 -3.29 -39.27
CA SER A 174 -4.34 -3.88 -38.22
C SER A 174 -4.00 -2.90 -37.12
N GLY A 175 -3.81 -1.61 -37.43
CA GLY A 175 -3.59 -0.56 -36.42
C GLY A 175 -4.82 -0.32 -35.55
N LEU A 176 -6.03 -0.40 -36.15
CA LEU A 176 -7.30 -0.28 -35.41
C LEU A 176 -7.54 -1.51 -34.51
N ILE A 177 -7.28 -2.73 -35.04
CA ILE A 177 -7.38 -3.96 -34.25
C ILE A 177 -6.44 -3.89 -33.03
N ARG A 178 -5.20 -3.46 -33.23
CA ARG A 178 -4.22 -3.34 -32.15
C ARG A 178 -4.61 -2.27 -31.11
N LEU A 179 -5.22 -1.16 -31.57
CA LEU A 179 -5.78 -0.17 -30.66
C LEU A 179 -7.02 -0.73 -29.93
N TYR A 180 -7.85 -1.52 -30.62
CA TYR A 180 -8.98 -2.23 -30.02
C TYR A 180 -8.52 -3.28 -29.02
N ASP A 181 -7.50 -4.09 -29.35
CA ASP A 181 -6.92 -5.07 -28.43
C ASP A 181 -6.31 -4.40 -27.18
N LEU A 182 -5.59 -3.30 -27.36
CA LEU A 182 -5.12 -2.48 -26.24
C LEU A 182 -6.32 -1.91 -25.45
N SER A 183 -7.33 -1.40 -26.12
CA SER A 183 -8.53 -0.88 -25.46
C SER A 183 -9.33 -1.99 -24.76
N THR A 184 -9.36 -3.21 -25.29
CA THR A 184 -10.03 -4.35 -24.65
C THR A 184 -9.25 -4.91 -23.48
N LEU A 185 -7.91 -4.90 -23.52
CA LEU A 185 -7.07 -5.17 -22.33
C LEU A 185 -7.36 -4.17 -21.21
N PHE A 186 -7.56 -2.88 -21.56
CA PHE A 186 -7.94 -1.83 -20.59
C PHE A 186 -9.43 -1.82 -20.25
N HIS A 187 -10.31 -2.37 -21.13
CA HIS A 187 -11.76 -2.34 -20.96
C HIS A 187 -12.36 -3.73 -20.75
N ASN A 188 -11.55 -4.78 -20.61
CA ASN A 188 -12.06 -6.07 -20.19
C ASN A 188 -12.65 -5.95 -18.80
N LYS A 189 -13.95 -5.68 -18.79
CA LYS A 189 -14.78 -5.57 -17.61
C LYS A 189 -15.32 -6.96 -17.31
N PHE A 190 -14.88 -7.53 -16.23
CA PHE A 190 -15.65 -8.58 -15.60
C PHE A 190 -16.56 -7.95 -14.57
N ASP A 191 -17.86 -8.19 -14.66
CA ASP A 191 -18.85 -7.55 -13.81
C ASP A 191 -18.82 -6.00 -13.83
N GLY A 192 -18.35 -5.40 -14.93
CA GLY A 192 -18.31 -3.95 -15.09
C GLY A 192 -17.03 -3.26 -14.58
N PHE A 193 -16.11 -3.97 -13.91
CA PHE A 193 -14.83 -3.43 -13.49
C PHE A 193 -13.68 -3.96 -14.33
N TYR A 194 -12.62 -3.16 -14.41
CA TYR A 194 -11.39 -3.55 -15.10
C TYR A 194 -10.66 -4.62 -14.28
N TYR A 195 -10.29 -5.72 -14.93
CA TYR A 195 -9.42 -6.73 -14.30
C TYR A 195 -8.01 -6.19 -14.11
N ASP A 196 -7.47 -5.54 -15.13
CA ASP A 196 -6.16 -4.90 -15.04
C ASP A 196 -6.31 -3.51 -14.43
N LYS A 197 -5.65 -3.30 -13.32
CA LYS A 197 -5.58 -2.01 -12.63
C LYS A 197 -4.21 -1.35 -12.74
N GLY A 198 -3.45 -1.74 -13.75
CA GLY A 198 -2.15 -1.15 -14.07
C GLY A 198 -0.99 -2.15 -14.11
N GLY A 199 -1.23 -3.43 -13.82
CA GLY A 199 -0.21 -4.47 -13.84
C GLY A 199 0.41 -4.66 -15.21
N TYR A 200 -0.42 -4.74 -16.26
CA TYR A 200 0.08 -4.82 -17.63
C TYR A 200 0.98 -3.64 -18.00
N THR A 201 0.56 -2.43 -17.64
CA THR A 201 1.35 -1.22 -17.89
C THR A 201 2.65 -1.19 -17.12
N THR A 202 2.60 -1.64 -15.87
CA THR A 202 3.81 -1.77 -15.05
C THR A 202 4.82 -2.68 -15.76
N ILE A 203 4.37 -3.81 -16.32
CA ILE A 203 5.22 -4.72 -17.11
C ILE A 203 5.78 -4.01 -18.36
N ASP A 204 4.91 -3.31 -19.13
CA ASP A 204 5.36 -2.59 -20.35
C ASP A 204 6.40 -1.52 -20.01
N ILE A 205 6.23 -0.77 -18.91
CA ILE A 205 7.22 0.21 -18.47
C ILE A 205 8.53 -0.48 -18.10
N ILE A 206 8.49 -1.59 -17.35
CA ILE A 206 9.68 -2.35 -16.96
C ILE A 206 10.42 -2.87 -18.19
N GLU A 207 9.72 -3.48 -19.15
CA GLU A 207 10.31 -4.05 -20.37
C GLU A 207 10.94 -2.99 -21.30
N ASN A 208 10.43 -1.76 -21.26
CA ASN A 208 10.95 -0.63 -22.04
C ASN A 208 11.92 0.27 -21.26
N SER A 209 12.19 -0.04 -19.98
CA SER A 209 13.13 0.71 -19.15
C SER A 209 14.57 0.20 -19.28
N SER A 210 15.52 1.10 -19.14
CA SER A 210 16.95 0.76 -19.10
C SER A 210 17.41 0.70 -17.63
N PHE A 211 17.82 -0.47 -17.17
CA PHE A 211 18.30 -0.69 -15.82
C PHE A 211 19.83 -0.66 -15.76
N LYS A 212 20.38 0.40 -15.16
CA LYS A 212 21.82 0.53 -14.90
C LYS A 212 22.08 0.19 -13.42
N SER A 213 22.79 -0.90 -13.18
CA SER A 213 23.14 -1.35 -11.82
C SER A 213 24.17 -0.43 -11.15
N PRO A 214 24.06 -0.20 -9.82
CA PRO A 214 22.97 -0.66 -8.99
C PRO A 214 21.69 0.18 -9.19
N PHE A 215 20.53 -0.46 -9.13
CA PHE A 215 19.26 0.25 -9.22
C PHE A 215 18.30 -0.14 -8.08
N PHE A 216 17.39 0.77 -7.76
CA PHE A 216 16.23 0.55 -6.89
C PHE A 216 14.95 0.70 -7.69
N LEU A 217 14.18 -0.38 -7.78
CA LEU A 217 12.88 -0.42 -8.42
C LEU A 217 11.78 -0.59 -7.38
N PHE A 218 10.92 0.39 -7.26
CA PHE A 218 9.70 0.33 -6.44
C PHE A 218 8.50 0.10 -7.34
N LEU A 219 7.70 -0.92 -7.01
CA LEU A 219 6.46 -1.26 -7.70
C LEU A 219 5.31 -1.30 -6.70
N ASN A 220 4.25 -0.54 -6.95
CA ASN A 220 2.99 -0.65 -6.23
C ASN A 220 1.89 -1.11 -7.18
N LEU A 221 1.45 -2.37 -7.02
CA LEU A 221 0.41 -3.01 -7.81
C LEU A 221 -0.91 -3.01 -7.04
N ILE A 222 -2.00 -2.55 -7.67
CA ILE A 222 -3.30 -2.34 -7.02
C ILE A 222 -4.39 -3.31 -7.50
N GLU A 223 -4.03 -4.43 -8.09
CA GLU A 223 -4.98 -5.43 -8.59
C GLU A 223 -5.89 -5.95 -7.50
N MET A 224 -5.37 -6.05 -6.26
CA MET A 224 -6.09 -6.55 -5.09
C MET A 224 -7.05 -5.54 -4.48
N HIS A 225 -6.88 -4.24 -4.76
CA HIS A 225 -7.72 -3.18 -4.19
C HIS A 225 -9.16 -3.27 -4.70
N GLU A 226 -10.13 -2.87 -3.89
CA GLU A 226 -11.53 -2.74 -4.34
C GLU A 226 -11.68 -1.71 -5.49
N PRO A 227 -12.81 -1.69 -6.20
CA PRO A 227 -14.01 -2.51 -6.05
C PRO A 227 -13.86 -3.90 -6.69
N TYR A 228 -14.56 -4.91 -6.12
CA TYR A 228 -14.52 -6.30 -6.64
C TYR A 228 -15.73 -6.65 -7.49
N ILE A 229 -16.88 -6.00 -7.29
CA ILE A 229 -18.13 -6.24 -8.03
C ILE A 229 -18.68 -4.94 -8.61
N SER A 230 -19.24 -5.02 -9.83
CA SER A 230 -19.67 -3.84 -10.61
C SER A 230 -21.03 -3.27 -10.24
N LYS A 231 -21.87 -4.07 -9.64
CA LYS A 231 -23.21 -3.69 -9.21
C LYS A 231 -23.29 -3.76 -7.71
N ASP A 232 -22.52 -2.91 -7.10
CA ASP A 232 -22.69 -2.66 -5.68
C ASP A 232 -23.86 -1.68 -5.54
N PRO A 233 -24.98 -2.08 -4.92
CA PRO A 233 -26.14 -1.22 -4.75
C PRO A 233 -25.89 -0.04 -3.80
N SER A 234 -24.76 -0.03 -3.09
CA SER A 234 -24.42 0.99 -2.10
C SER A 234 -23.49 2.09 -2.61
N GLY A 235 -22.87 1.91 -3.82
CA GLY A 235 -21.92 2.87 -4.39
C GLY A 235 -20.52 2.78 -3.78
N SER A 236 -19.74 3.87 -3.87
CA SER A 236 -18.35 3.93 -3.42
C SER A 236 -18.14 3.71 -1.91
N ASP A 237 -19.21 3.75 -1.13
CA ASP A 237 -19.20 3.79 0.34
C ASP A 237 -19.72 2.51 0.97
N PHE A 238 -19.70 1.45 0.19
CA PHE A 238 -20.27 0.15 0.56
C PHE A 238 -19.77 -0.33 1.93
N GLY A 239 -18.46 -0.23 2.18
CA GLY A 239 -17.85 -0.61 3.46
C GLY A 239 -18.41 0.20 4.63
N LEU A 240 -18.40 1.51 4.51
CA LEU A 240 -18.86 2.41 5.56
C LEU A 240 -20.36 2.29 5.82
N LYS A 241 -21.19 2.19 4.77
CA LYS A 241 -22.64 1.96 4.90
C LYS A 241 -22.97 0.63 5.59
N THR A 242 -22.17 -0.42 5.29
CA THR A 242 -22.31 -1.71 5.96
C THR A 242 -21.96 -1.61 7.44
N LEU A 243 -20.86 -0.94 7.75
CA LEU A 243 -20.37 -0.76 9.11
C LEU A 243 -21.37 0.06 9.96
N LEU A 244 -21.98 1.08 9.38
CA LEU A 244 -23.00 1.91 10.04
C LEU A 244 -24.38 1.26 10.08
N GLY A 245 -24.54 0.07 9.48
CA GLY A 245 -25.81 -0.65 9.46
C GLY A 245 -26.86 -0.09 8.49
N TYR A 246 -26.47 0.81 7.57
CA TYR A 246 -27.35 1.32 6.51
C TYR A 246 -27.53 0.34 5.36
N TYR A 247 -26.64 -0.64 5.27
CA TYR A 247 -26.72 -1.72 4.30
C TYR A 247 -26.24 -3.03 4.91
N ASN A 248 -26.98 -4.12 4.67
CA ASN A 248 -26.58 -5.46 5.07
C ASN A 248 -26.55 -6.37 3.84
N PRO A 249 -25.36 -6.68 3.31
CA PRO A 249 -25.23 -7.52 2.13
C PRO A 249 -25.65 -8.96 2.39
N SER A 250 -26.32 -9.58 1.42
CA SER A 250 -26.65 -10.99 1.49
C SER A 250 -25.37 -11.87 1.51
N LEU A 251 -25.51 -13.10 2.01
CA LEU A 251 -24.42 -14.07 2.02
C LEU A 251 -23.83 -14.30 0.61
N ASN A 252 -24.67 -14.28 -0.43
CA ASN A 252 -24.22 -14.41 -1.82
C ASN A 252 -23.30 -13.23 -2.23
N VAL A 253 -23.61 -12.00 -1.84
CA VAL A 253 -22.77 -10.83 -2.10
C VAL A 253 -21.44 -10.95 -1.38
N LYS A 254 -21.44 -11.33 -0.10
CA LYS A 254 -20.22 -11.55 0.71
C LYS A 254 -19.32 -12.62 0.09
N ASN A 255 -19.89 -13.78 -0.27
CA ASN A 255 -19.16 -14.87 -0.90
C ASN A 255 -18.61 -14.48 -2.27
N ARG A 256 -19.36 -13.70 -3.05
CA ARG A 256 -18.90 -13.19 -4.35
C ARG A 256 -17.72 -12.25 -4.20
N ILE A 257 -17.76 -11.31 -3.26
CA ILE A 257 -16.65 -10.40 -2.96
C ILE A 257 -15.38 -11.21 -2.63
N LYS A 258 -15.48 -12.21 -1.75
CA LYS A 258 -14.36 -13.07 -1.35
C LYS A 258 -13.80 -13.87 -2.54
N THR A 259 -14.70 -14.36 -3.41
CA THR A 259 -14.31 -15.07 -4.63
C THR A 259 -13.57 -14.16 -5.61
N GLU A 260 -14.05 -12.93 -5.80
CA GLU A 260 -13.41 -11.97 -6.69
C GLU A 260 -12.07 -11.47 -6.12
N TYR A 261 -11.96 -11.29 -4.81
CA TYR A 261 -10.69 -11.01 -4.15
C TYR A 261 -9.67 -12.14 -4.41
N TYR A 262 -10.07 -13.41 -4.27
CA TYR A 262 -9.22 -14.57 -4.61
C TYR A 262 -8.76 -14.54 -6.08
N LYS A 263 -9.66 -14.27 -7.03
CA LYS A 263 -9.30 -14.17 -8.45
C LYS A 263 -8.25 -13.08 -8.69
N ARG A 264 -8.36 -11.95 -8.00
CA ARG A 264 -7.40 -10.86 -8.11
C ARG A 264 -6.04 -11.22 -7.50
N THR A 265 -6.01 -12.04 -6.46
CA THR A 265 -4.77 -12.63 -5.96
C THR A 265 -4.05 -13.42 -7.06
N ILE A 266 -4.78 -14.23 -7.83
CA ILE A 266 -4.21 -15.02 -8.93
C ILE A 266 -3.70 -14.10 -10.06
N ILE A 267 -4.40 -13.00 -10.35
CA ILE A 267 -3.95 -12.00 -11.34
C ILE A 267 -2.67 -11.31 -10.85
N SER A 268 -2.61 -10.92 -9.59
CA SER A 268 -1.40 -10.33 -8.98
C SER A 268 -0.22 -11.30 -9.04
N ASP A 269 -0.44 -12.58 -8.72
CA ASP A 269 0.57 -13.64 -8.86
C ASP A 269 1.07 -13.78 -10.30
N TYR A 270 0.16 -13.67 -11.29
CA TYR A 270 0.54 -13.69 -12.71
C TYR A 270 1.48 -12.53 -13.05
N TYR A 271 1.18 -11.30 -12.59
CA TYR A 271 2.06 -10.15 -12.83
C TYR A 271 3.41 -10.29 -12.11
N ILE A 272 3.44 -10.82 -10.90
CA ILE A 272 4.70 -11.21 -10.23
C ILE A 272 5.50 -12.15 -11.13
N GLY A 273 4.86 -13.18 -11.69
CA GLY A 273 5.51 -14.12 -12.61
C GLY A 273 6.14 -13.43 -13.83
N LYS A 274 5.46 -12.43 -14.42
CA LYS A 274 5.99 -11.64 -15.53
C LYS A 274 7.21 -10.82 -15.13
N ILE A 275 7.15 -10.13 -13.98
CA ILE A 275 8.27 -9.35 -13.44
C ILE A 275 9.48 -10.27 -13.20
N ILE A 276 9.29 -11.39 -12.52
CA ILE A 276 10.36 -12.33 -12.20
C ILE A 276 10.96 -12.94 -13.47
N ASN A 277 10.12 -13.28 -14.46
CA ASN A 277 10.62 -13.77 -15.75
C ASN A 277 11.47 -12.73 -16.47
N PHE A 278 11.03 -11.45 -16.49
CA PHE A 278 11.84 -10.36 -17.05
C PHE A 278 13.21 -10.25 -16.35
N LEU A 279 13.23 -10.29 -15.00
CA LEU A 279 14.48 -10.23 -14.23
C LEU A 279 15.41 -11.40 -14.55
N LYS A 280 14.86 -12.62 -14.71
CA LYS A 280 15.63 -13.83 -15.07
C LYS A 280 16.17 -13.77 -16.50
N CYS A 281 15.35 -13.38 -17.47
CA CYS A 281 15.75 -13.26 -18.87
C CYS A 281 16.85 -12.20 -19.07
N ASN A 282 16.91 -11.19 -18.22
CA ASN A 282 17.93 -10.13 -18.27
C ASN A 282 19.10 -10.38 -17.30
N HIS A 283 19.22 -11.57 -16.70
CA HIS A 283 20.28 -11.93 -15.75
C HIS A 283 20.37 -11.00 -14.53
N ILE A 284 19.24 -10.44 -14.09
CA ILE A 284 19.14 -9.51 -12.97
C ILE A 284 18.75 -10.25 -11.68
N TYR A 285 17.97 -11.34 -11.79
CA TYR A 285 17.32 -12.02 -10.66
C TYR A 285 18.30 -12.46 -9.56
N ASP A 286 19.37 -13.16 -9.92
CA ASP A 286 20.27 -13.80 -8.96
C ASP A 286 21.05 -12.78 -8.13
N ASP A 287 21.46 -11.68 -8.73
CA ASP A 287 22.24 -10.59 -8.11
C ASP A 287 21.34 -9.55 -7.40
N SER A 288 20.04 -9.80 -7.29
CA SER A 288 19.09 -8.82 -6.75
C SER A 288 18.55 -9.22 -5.38
N MET A 289 18.30 -8.22 -4.55
CA MET A 289 17.36 -8.30 -3.44
C MET A 289 15.95 -8.03 -3.97
N ILE A 290 15.02 -8.98 -3.79
CA ILE A 290 13.62 -8.85 -4.22
C ILE A 290 12.73 -8.98 -3.00
N ILE A 291 11.93 -7.95 -2.74
CA ILE A 291 11.01 -7.89 -1.60
C ILE A 291 9.60 -7.92 -2.14
N ILE A 292 8.79 -8.88 -1.68
CA ILE A 292 7.35 -8.97 -1.96
C ILE A 292 6.63 -8.78 -0.63
N THR A 293 5.79 -7.76 -0.55
CA THR A 293 5.00 -7.43 0.64
C THR A 293 3.67 -6.78 0.27
N SER A 294 2.89 -6.41 1.27
CA SER A 294 1.71 -5.54 1.15
C SER A 294 1.88 -4.33 2.07
N ASP A 295 1.20 -3.25 1.75
CA ASP A 295 1.09 -2.08 2.63
C ASP A 295 0.10 -2.31 3.77
N HIS A 296 -1.02 -2.99 3.50
CA HIS A 296 -2.04 -3.47 4.45
C HIS A 296 -2.87 -4.57 3.78
N GLY A 297 -3.84 -5.10 4.49
CA GLY A 297 -4.80 -6.08 3.98
C GLY A 297 -6.20 -5.51 3.72
N GLN A 298 -7.22 -6.38 3.74
CA GLN A 298 -8.60 -6.06 3.40
C GLN A 298 -9.58 -6.90 4.22
N GLU A 299 -10.58 -6.26 4.81
CA GLU A 299 -11.72 -6.96 5.40
C GLU A 299 -12.71 -7.39 4.32
N LEU A 300 -13.12 -8.64 4.38
CA LEU A 300 -14.06 -9.28 3.47
C LEU A 300 -15.26 -9.84 4.23
N TYR A 301 -15.70 -9.15 5.29
CA TYR A 301 -16.79 -9.48 6.23
C TYR A 301 -16.47 -10.50 7.32
N GLU A 302 -15.23 -10.88 7.55
CA GLU A 302 -14.87 -11.76 8.66
C GLU A 302 -15.25 -11.15 10.01
N ASN A 303 -15.00 -9.87 10.19
CA ASN A 303 -15.31 -9.09 11.39
C ASN A 303 -16.59 -8.23 11.24
N GLY A 304 -17.49 -8.59 10.31
CA GLY A 304 -18.78 -7.93 10.11
C GLY A 304 -18.75 -6.67 9.26
N PHE A 305 -17.59 -6.26 8.75
CA PHE A 305 -17.45 -5.12 7.85
C PHE A 305 -16.59 -5.44 6.62
N TYR A 306 -16.56 -4.52 5.68
CA TYR A 306 -15.84 -4.60 4.41
C TYR A 306 -15.03 -3.33 4.21
N GLY A 307 -13.80 -3.47 3.72
CA GLY A 307 -12.94 -2.32 3.45
C GLY A 307 -11.68 -2.32 4.35
N HIS A 308 -11.08 -1.17 4.49
CA HIS A 308 -9.85 -0.97 5.25
C HIS A 308 -9.80 0.45 5.85
N GLY A 309 -8.79 0.74 6.69
CA GLY A 309 -8.45 2.09 7.17
C GLY A 309 -8.98 2.46 8.56
N ILE A 310 -9.99 1.76 9.08
CA ILE A 310 -10.67 2.17 10.31
C ILE A 310 -10.22 1.32 11.52
N PHE A 311 -10.07 0.01 11.30
CA PHE A 311 -9.75 -0.95 12.34
C PHE A 311 -8.34 -1.52 12.19
N LEU A 312 -7.88 -2.23 13.21
CA LEU A 312 -6.56 -2.87 13.26
C LEU A 312 -6.71 -4.38 13.48
N THR A 313 -7.59 -5.01 12.68
CA THR A 313 -7.79 -6.46 12.66
C THR A 313 -6.62 -7.18 12.01
N ASP A 314 -6.45 -8.48 12.24
CA ASP A 314 -5.37 -9.27 11.63
C ASP A 314 -5.47 -9.28 10.10
N GLU A 315 -6.68 -9.27 9.56
CA GLU A 315 -6.97 -9.21 8.13
C GLU A 315 -6.45 -7.92 7.47
N LEU A 316 -6.29 -6.85 8.26
CA LEU A 316 -5.82 -5.54 7.80
C LEU A 316 -4.33 -5.32 7.99
N ILE A 317 -3.75 -5.80 9.10
CA ILE A 317 -2.38 -5.40 9.48
C ILE A 317 -1.38 -6.54 9.57
N ASN A 318 -1.80 -7.81 9.49
CA ASN A 318 -0.89 -8.94 9.39
C ASN A 318 -0.58 -9.22 7.91
N ILE A 319 0.56 -8.77 7.44
CA ILE A 319 0.91 -8.73 6.04
C ILE A 319 1.94 -9.80 5.64
N PRO A 320 2.01 -10.20 4.36
CA PRO A 320 3.09 -11.05 3.88
C PRO A 320 4.40 -10.26 3.80
N LEU A 321 5.52 -10.93 4.07
CA LEU A 321 6.85 -10.40 3.79
C LEU A 321 7.78 -11.53 3.35
N ILE A 322 8.23 -11.45 2.10
CA ILE A 322 9.12 -12.42 1.45
C ILE A 322 10.31 -11.63 0.91
N VAL A 323 11.52 -11.98 1.31
CA VAL A 323 12.75 -11.27 0.94
C VAL A 323 13.75 -12.25 0.31
N LYS A 324 13.88 -12.21 -1.00
CA LYS A 324 14.91 -12.93 -1.74
C LYS A 324 16.19 -12.10 -1.72
N TYR A 325 17.27 -12.67 -1.22
CA TYR A 325 18.61 -12.06 -1.23
C TYR A 325 19.46 -12.63 -2.37
N PRO A 326 20.54 -11.94 -2.80
CA PRO A 326 21.57 -12.55 -3.64
C PRO A 326 22.07 -13.86 -3.02
N GLY A 327 22.28 -14.89 -3.86
CA GLY A 327 22.69 -16.22 -3.41
C GLY A 327 21.52 -17.13 -2.99
N ASN A 328 20.27 -16.66 -3.09
CA ASN A 328 19.04 -17.44 -2.97
C ASN A 328 18.90 -18.27 -1.66
N PRO A 329 19.15 -17.70 -0.47
CA PRO A 329 18.99 -18.44 0.78
C PRO A 329 17.51 -18.66 1.07
N HIS A 330 17.10 -19.92 1.35
CA HIS A 330 15.75 -20.21 1.83
C HIS A 330 15.75 -20.31 3.35
N MET A 331 14.91 -19.53 4.02
CA MET A 331 14.77 -19.51 5.47
C MET A 331 13.38 -19.04 5.88
N ILE A 332 12.90 -19.55 7.01
CA ILE A 332 11.69 -19.04 7.68
C ILE A 332 12.12 -18.33 8.96
N LYS A 333 11.68 -17.10 9.16
CA LYS A 333 11.93 -16.29 10.35
C LYS A 333 10.64 -15.99 11.09
N ASP A 334 10.67 -16.16 12.40
CA ASP A 334 9.58 -15.81 13.32
C ASP A 334 9.83 -14.48 14.04
N ASP A 335 10.81 -13.71 13.55
CA ASP A 335 11.11 -12.38 14.05
C ASP A 335 9.90 -11.46 13.84
N LEU A 336 9.62 -10.65 14.85
CA LEU A 336 8.60 -9.62 14.77
C LEU A 336 9.14 -8.44 13.98
N ILE A 337 8.51 -8.11 12.86
CA ILE A 337 8.98 -7.07 11.94
C ILE A 337 7.82 -6.18 11.50
N SER A 338 8.07 -4.87 11.41
CA SER A 338 7.13 -3.91 10.83
C SER A 338 7.60 -3.43 9.46
N LEU A 339 6.72 -2.88 8.64
CA LEU A 339 7.13 -2.23 7.38
C LEU A 339 8.12 -1.07 7.60
N ILE A 340 8.14 -0.43 8.77
CA ILE A 340 9.14 0.61 9.07
C ILE A 340 10.56 0.05 9.08
N ASP A 341 10.72 -1.23 9.42
CA ASP A 341 12.02 -1.89 9.48
C ASP A 341 12.59 -2.17 8.08
N LEU A 342 11.75 -2.16 7.04
CA LEU A 342 12.21 -2.42 5.66
C LEU A 342 13.26 -1.42 5.19
N LYS A 343 13.20 -0.18 5.68
CA LYS A 343 14.25 0.79 5.41
C LYS A 343 15.62 0.29 5.88
N ASN A 344 15.71 -0.19 7.12
CA ASN A 344 16.95 -0.70 7.69
C ASN A 344 17.34 -2.04 7.07
N LEU A 345 16.38 -2.95 6.82
CA LEU A 345 16.61 -4.22 6.14
C LEU A 345 17.21 -4.02 4.75
N ILE A 346 16.67 -3.07 3.97
CA ILE A 346 17.16 -2.74 2.62
C ILE A 346 18.57 -2.13 2.68
N LEU A 347 18.82 -1.26 3.66
CA LEU A 347 20.12 -0.59 3.81
C LEU A 347 21.21 -1.50 4.36
N ASP A 348 20.86 -2.46 5.21
CA ASP A 348 21.75 -3.51 5.71
C ASP A 348 22.08 -4.53 4.61
N GLY A 349 21.08 -4.96 3.86
CA GLY A 349 21.26 -5.87 2.71
C GLY A 349 21.63 -7.31 3.07
N SER A 350 21.61 -7.68 4.36
CA SER A 350 22.09 -8.96 4.88
C SER A 350 20.94 -9.92 5.20
N VAL A 351 21.15 -11.21 4.90
CA VAL A 351 20.24 -12.29 5.33
C VAL A 351 20.17 -12.40 6.86
N SER A 352 21.23 -12.00 7.54
CA SER A 352 21.31 -12.00 9.01
C SER A 352 20.59 -10.83 9.67
N PHE A 353 19.96 -9.92 8.88
CA PHE A 353 19.18 -8.82 9.43
C PHE A 353 18.19 -9.32 10.48
N ASN A 354 18.21 -8.70 11.63
CA ASN A 354 17.27 -8.90 12.72
C ASN A 354 16.77 -7.51 13.15
N SER A 355 15.45 -7.33 13.19
CA SER A 355 14.84 -6.08 13.63
C SER A 355 15.14 -5.76 15.10
N GLY A 356 15.35 -6.80 15.90
CA GLY A 356 15.52 -6.66 17.36
C GLY A 356 14.26 -6.21 18.10
N ASN A 357 13.10 -6.22 17.44
CA ASN A 357 11.85 -5.71 18.00
C ASN A 357 11.29 -6.64 19.08
N GLU A 358 11.14 -6.13 20.29
CA GLU A 358 10.32 -6.75 21.34
C GLU A 358 8.83 -6.49 21.13
N ALA A 359 8.50 -5.35 20.52
CA ALA A 359 7.15 -4.96 20.14
C ALA A 359 7.16 -4.17 18.82
N VAL A 360 6.08 -4.29 18.04
CA VAL A 360 5.77 -3.42 16.89
C VAL A 360 4.35 -2.89 17.01
N PHE A 361 4.09 -1.77 16.34
CA PHE A 361 2.85 -1.03 16.51
C PHE A 361 2.12 -0.85 15.18
N SER A 362 0.81 -0.60 15.27
CA SER A 362 -0.01 -0.18 14.15
C SER A 362 -1.01 0.88 14.62
N GLU A 363 -1.32 1.84 13.76
CA GLU A 363 -2.13 3.01 14.11
C GLU A 363 -3.23 3.25 13.08
N ALA A 364 -4.45 3.55 13.55
CA ALA A 364 -5.56 4.02 12.75
C ALA A 364 -6.17 5.27 13.41
N TYR A 365 -6.48 6.27 12.60
CA TYR A 365 -6.89 7.59 13.10
C TYR A 365 -8.38 7.89 12.87
N GLY A 366 -9.18 6.88 12.57
CA GLY A 366 -10.60 6.95 12.35
C GLY A 366 -10.97 6.77 10.88
N ILE A 367 -12.07 7.39 10.46
CA ILE A 367 -12.58 7.27 9.09
C ILE A 367 -11.66 8.03 8.13
N ASN A 368 -11.19 7.34 7.09
CA ASN A 368 -10.21 7.82 6.10
C ASN A 368 -10.82 8.23 4.75
N THR A 369 -12.13 8.42 4.69
CA THR A 369 -12.87 8.77 3.48
C THR A 369 -13.75 9.99 3.70
N ASP A 370 -14.16 10.64 2.60
CA ASP A 370 -15.14 11.73 2.66
C ASP A 370 -16.50 11.18 3.13
N ILE A 371 -17.00 11.72 4.22
CA ILE A 371 -18.27 11.33 4.86
C ILE A 371 -19.40 12.31 4.58
N SER A 372 -19.16 13.39 3.85
CA SER A 372 -20.11 14.48 3.61
C SER A 372 -21.46 14.01 3.07
N TYR A 373 -21.48 12.94 2.29
CA TYR A 373 -22.70 12.34 1.75
C TYR A 373 -23.44 11.42 2.74
N ILE A 374 -22.75 10.93 3.80
CA ILE A 374 -23.35 10.10 4.85
C ILE A 374 -23.80 10.94 6.04
N GLU A 375 -23.20 12.11 6.27
CA GLU A 375 -23.58 13.02 7.34
C GLU A 375 -25.07 13.45 7.28
N ASN A 376 -25.67 13.35 6.11
CA ASN A 376 -27.10 13.61 5.91
C ASN A 376 -28.04 12.48 6.41
N TYR A 377 -27.49 11.30 6.79
CA TYR A 377 -28.29 10.29 7.46
C TYR A 377 -28.50 10.71 8.93
N GLY A 378 -29.76 10.81 9.35
CA GLY A 378 -30.17 11.46 10.60
C GLY A 378 -29.60 10.87 11.90
N ASP A 379 -29.06 9.65 11.87
CA ASP A 379 -28.43 8.95 12.99
C ASP A 379 -26.91 8.77 12.82
N PHE A 380 -26.31 9.39 11.80
CA PHE A 380 -24.87 9.25 11.51
C PHE A 380 -24.00 9.69 12.68
N LYS A 381 -24.36 10.80 13.35
CA LYS A 381 -23.58 11.34 14.46
C LYS A 381 -23.44 10.32 15.59
N GLU A 382 -24.53 9.66 15.98
CA GLU A 382 -24.52 8.64 17.03
C GLU A 382 -23.74 7.38 16.63
N LYS A 383 -24.00 6.86 15.43
CA LYS A 383 -23.35 5.65 14.90
C LYS A 383 -21.89 5.87 14.54
N GLY A 384 -21.56 7.03 13.98
CA GLY A 384 -20.21 7.39 13.53
C GLY A 384 -19.24 7.65 14.67
N GLU A 385 -19.69 8.24 15.78
CA GLU A 385 -18.85 8.57 16.93
C GLU A 385 -18.09 7.36 17.52
N ASN A 386 -18.67 6.16 17.45
CA ASN A 386 -18.04 4.93 17.93
C ASN A 386 -17.08 4.29 16.90
N ILE A 387 -17.12 4.71 15.65
CA ILE A 387 -16.33 4.17 14.56
C ILE A 387 -15.16 5.10 14.25
N ASP A 388 -15.44 6.40 14.22
CA ASP A 388 -14.49 7.46 13.89
C ASP A 388 -13.61 7.82 15.09
N ILE A 389 -12.89 6.84 15.61
CA ILE A 389 -12.01 6.96 16.78
C ILE A 389 -10.62 6.43 16.46
N ARG A 390 -9.62 6.99 17.14
CA ARG A 390 -8.23 6.52 17.01
C ARG A 390 -8.06 5.18 17.70
N ARG A 391 -7.28 4.29 17.05
CA ARG A 391 -6.91 2.98 17.57
C ARG A 391 -5.41 2.79 17.46
N LYS A 392 -4.85 2.08 18.42
CA LYS A 392 -3.46 1.61 18.38
C LYS A 392 -3.44 0.13 18.68
N ALA A 393 -2.62 -0.59 17.92
CA ALA A 393 -2.31 -2.00 18.18
C ALA A 393 -0.86 -2.13 18.59
N ILE A 394 -0.60 -3.00 19.56
CA ILE A 394 0.72 -3.48 19.91
C ILE A 394 0.79 -4.98 19.65
N PHE A 395 1.87 -5.39 19.02
CA PHE A 395 2.24 -6.79 18.85
C PHE A 395 3.53 -7.05 19.61
N THR A 396 3.56 -8.16 20.32
CA THR A 396 4.76 -8.78 20.83
C THR A 396 4.94 -10.15 20.17
N LYS A 397 5.91 -10.92 20.61
CA LYS A 397 6.12 -12.27 20.08
C LYS A 397 4.87 -13.14 20.13
N ASP A 398 4.10 -13.04 21.23
CA ASP A 398 2.99 -13.94 21.52
C ASP A 398 1.64 -13.25 21.64
N TYR A 399 1.61 -11.94 21.88
CA TYR A 399 0.39 -11.20 22.15
C TYR A 399 0.12 -10.11 21.11
N LYS A 400 -1.15 -9.84 20.89
CA LYS A 400 -1.68 -8.66 20.23
C LYS A 400 -2.71 -8.00 21.14
N MET A 401 -2.63 -6.69 21.30
CA MET A 401 -3.67 -5.90 21.94
C MET A 401 -4.04 -4.70 21.06
N VAL A 402 -5.35 -4.43 20.93
CA VAL A 402 -5.87 -3.22 20.30
C VAL A 402 -6.57 -2.39 21.36
N ILE A 403 -6.19 -1.12 21.45
CA ILE A 403 -6.78 -0.14 22.36
C ILE A 403 -7.26 1.09 21.58
N ASN A 404 -8.37 1.68 21.99
CA ASN A 404 -8.88 2.89 21.39
C ASN A 404 -8.50 4.15 22.19
N GLN A 405 -8.85 5.33 21.68
CA GLN A 405 -8.53 6.63 22.27
C GLN A 405 -9.14 6.86 23.67
N TYR A 406 -10.09 6.03 24.11
CA TYR A 406 -10.70 6.06 25.44
C TYR A 406 -10.08 5.02 26.38
N GLU A 407 -8.90 4.50 26.02
CA GLU A 407 -8.17 3.46 26.76
C GLU A 407 -8.92 2.12 26.89
N LYS A 408 -9.99 1.93 26.11
CA LYS A 408 -10.73 0.68 26.07
C LYS A 408 -10.00 -0.33 25.21
N VAL A 409 -9.70 -1.50 25.77
CA VAL A 409 -9.18 -2.65 25.02
C VAL A 409 -10.32 -3.22 24.16
N GLU A 410 -10.15 -3.20 22.84
CA GLU A 410 -11.11 -3.72 21.86
C GLU A 410 -10.78 -5.16 21.47
N GLU A 411 -9.50 -5.55 21.51
CA GLU A 411 -9.03 -6.90 21.17
C GLU A 411 -7.81 -7.27 22.02
N LEU A 412 -7.81 -8.51 22.53
CA LEU A 412 -6.62 -9.13 23.15
C LEU A 412 -6.49 -10.57 22.62
N LYS A 413 -5.32 -10.87 22.05
CA LYS A 413 -4.99 -12.19 21.50
C LYS A 413 -3.72 -12.75 22.11
N TYR A 414 -3.70 -14.06 22.30
CA TYR A 414 -2.52 -14.86 22.58
C TYR A 414 -2.33 -15.91 21.48
N MET A 415 -1.16 -15.95 20.85
CA MET A 415 -0.85 -16.84 19.74
C MET A 415 -1.92 -16.83 18.63
N GLY A 416 -2.43 -15.64 18.29
CA GLY A 416 -3.46 -15.41 17.28
C GLY A 416 -4.90 -15.78 17.65
N LYS A 417 -5.15 -16.21 18.89
CA LYS A 417 -6.49 -16.55 19.39
C LYS A 417 -6.97 -15.52 20.39
N ASN A 418 -8.23 -15.10 20.26
CA ASN A 418 -8.86 -14.22 21.25
C ASN A 418 -8.85 -14.85 22.64
N ILE A 419 -8.48 -14.08 23.63
CA ILE A 419 -8.51 -14.45 25.06
C ILE A 419 -9.37 -13.49 25.86
N ASP A 420 -9.88 -13.96 27.00
CA ASP A 420 -10.75 -13.15 27.84
C ASP A 420 -9.94 -12.02 28.52
N ILE A 421 -10.31 -10.80 28.19
CA ILE A 421 -9.70 -9.56 28.71
C ILE A 421 -9.79 -9.51 30.26
N SER A 422 -10.88 -10.00 30.84
CA SER A 422 -11.11 -9.93 32.29
C SER A 422 -10.15 -10.81 33.11
N CYS A 423 -9.58 -11.84 32.50
CA CYS A 423 -8.72 -12.81 33.17
C CYS A 423 -7.20 -12.53 33.00
N HIS A 424 -6.82 -11.49 32.23
CA HIS A 424 -5.42 -11.27 31.82
C HIS A 424 -4.93 -9.84 32.14
N SER A 425 -5.24 -9.34 33.33
CA SER A 425 -4.92 -7.96 33.74
C SER A 425 -3.42 -7.65 33.78
N GLU A 426 -2.57 -8.59 34.19
CA GLU A 426 -1.11 -8.40 34.21
C GLU A 426 -0.55 -8.19 32.82
N ILE A 427 -0.91 -9.07 31.87
CA ILE A 427 -0.48 -8.96 30.48
C ILE A 427 -0.98 -7.67 29.85
N MET A 428 -2.25 -7.29 30.10
CA MET A 428 -2.78 -6.02 29.61
C MET A 428 -2.00 -4.82 30.13
N ASN A 429 -1.61 -4.83 31.41
CA ASN A 429 -0.84 -3.74 32.00
C ASN A 429 0.56 -3.68 31.37
N GLU A 430 1.24 -4.82 31.22
CA GLU A 430 2.54 -4.88 30.52
C GLU A 430 2.45 -4.32 29.07
N LEU A 431 1.43 -4.72 28.31
CA LEU A 431 1.23 -4.25 26.96
C LEU A 431 0.87 -2.76 26.91
N LYS A 432 0.08 -2.27 27.88
CA LYS A 432 -0.22 -0.84 28.03
C LYS A 432 1.03 -0.04 28.36
N ASP A 433 1.85 -0.48 29.28
CA ASP A 433 3.12 0.19 29.63
C ASP A 433 4.03 0.35 28.40
N LYS A 434 4.17 -0.70 27.60
CA LYS A 434 4.92 -0.63 26.34
C LYS A 434 4.30 0.33 25.32
N LEU A 435 2.96 0.36 25.25
CA LEU A 435 2.24 1.26 24.39
C LEU A 435 2.35 2.72 24.87
N ASP A 436 2.34 2.94 26.19
CA ASP A 436 2.49 4.27 26.81
C ASP A 436 3.91 4.84 26.57
N ILE A 437 4.94 4.01 26.58
CA ILE A 437 6.28 4.39 26.16
C ILE A 437 6.28 4.85 24.69
N PHE A 438 5.63 4.09 23.81
CA PHE A 438 5.46 4.46 22.41
C PHE A 438 4.70 5.78 22.25
N ILE A 439 3.56 5.95 22.96
CA ILE A 439 2.77 7.19 22.98
C ILE A 439 3.50 8.34 23.67
N GLY A 440 4.27 8.05 24.72
CA GLY A 440 5.04 9.04 25.47
C GLY A 440 6.08 9.75 24.62
N ASN A 441 6.67 9.05 23.67
CA ASN A 441 7.51 9.64 22.65
C ASN A 441 6.73 10.64 21.78
N GLU A 442 5.42 10.40 21.51
CA GLU A 442 4.57 11.37 20.82
C GLU A 442 4.31 12.64 21.66
N LYS A 443 4.04 12.48 22.97
CA LYS A 443 3.78 13.63 23.86
C LYS A 443 5.02 14.51 24.02
N PHE A 444 6.20 13.95 24.05
CA PHE A 444 7.45 14.69 24.16
C PHE A 444 7.66 15.65 22.98
N TYR A 445 7.36 15.22 21.76
CA TYR A 445 7.42 16.08 20.57
C TYR A 445 6.30 17.13 20.53
N SER A 446 5.10 16.82 21.02
CA SER A 446 3.98 17.77 21.05
C SER A 446 4.16 18.87 22.14
N TRP A 447 4.72 18.52 23.29
CA TRP A 447 5.01 19.48 24.33
C TRP A 447 6.13 20.46 23.94
N PHE A 448 7.17 19.99 23.29
CA PHE A 448 8.24 20.86 22.80
C PHE A 448 7.75 21.88 21.77
N LEU A 449 6.79 21.51 20.92
CA LEU A 449 6.17 22.42 19.95
C LEU A 449 5.20 23.42 20.62
N ILE A 450 4.44 23.01 21.62
CA ILE A 450 3.51 23.87 22.35
C ILE A 450 4.28 24.89 23.21
N ASP A 451 5.31 24.44 23.93
CA ASP A 451 6.18 25.32 24.70
C ASP A 451 6.95 26.32 23.80
N PHE A 452 7.44 25.86 22.66
CA PHE A 452 8.11 26.75 21.69
C PHE A 452 7.15 27.79 21.08
N LEU A 453 5.90 27.42 20.81
CA LEU A 453 4.86 28.34 20.32
C LEU A 453 4.35 29.28 21.42
N MET A 454 4.26 28.82 22.66
CA MET A 454 3.92 29.66 23.82
C MET A 454 5.06 30.64 24.15
N PHE A 455 6.31 30.18 24.13
CA PHE A 455 7.48 31.04 24.30
C PHE A 455 7.63 32.09 23.20
N SER A 456 7.38 31.73 21.95
CA SER A 456 7.43 32.69 20.83
C SER A 456 6.29 33.72 20.89
N ARG A 457 5.10 33.33 21.35
CA ARG A 457 4.00 34.32 21.62
C ARG A 457 4.30 35.21 22.79
N PHE A 458 4.93 34.73 23.85
CA PHE A 458 5.33 35.54 25.00
C PHE A 458 6.41 36.56 24.64
N PHE A 459 7.38 36.18 23.79
CA PHE A 459 8.42 37.10 23.29
C PHE A 459 7.88 38.15 22.34
N LEU A 460 6.90 37.83 21.50
CA LEU A 460 6.24 38.77 20.60
C LEU A 460 5.31 39.78 21.34
N THR A 461 4.86 39.42 22.56
CA THR A 461 4.05 40.32 23.39
C THR A 461 4.91 41.24 24.25
N LEU A 462 6.17 40.88 24.49
CA LEU A 462 7.16 41.74 25.19
C LEU A 462 7.89 42.75 24.25
N LEU A 463 7.77 42.57 22.95
CA LEU A 463 8.34 43.44 21.93
C LEU A 463 7.30 44.43 21.31
N ARG A 464 6.08 44.42 21.81
CA ARG A 464 5.02 45.43 21.58
C ARG A 464 4.79 46.25 22.86
#